data_26e7fa6cd1a8a64f22172ae233f63ef0
#
_entry.id   26e7fa6cd1a8a64f22172ae233f63ef0
#
_cell.length_a   1.000
_cell.length_b   1.000
_cell.length_c   1.000
_cell.angle_alpha   90.00
_cell.angle_beta   90.00
_cell.angle_gamma   90.00
#
_symmetry.space_group_name_H-M   'P 1'
#
loop_
_entity.id
_entity.type
_entity.pdbx_description
1 polymer ?
#
loop_
_entity_poly.entity_id
_entity_poly.type
_entity_poly.pdbx_seq_one_letter_code
_entity_poly.pdbx_strand_id
1 'polypeptide(L)'
;MANNEKIMVCVYYGPHGERLIRRGGELAKLLQCPLYVLSVIPVRDDVLDQEQEKFMAAWQTTCDEYGATFIAKTNVDRKAADIIAETARNHHITQLIIGQSGQTRWQEITQGSFVNELLNRIGETDLHIVAVQRMAHHMTETHERGRRVTVIRNGEHYRLSNGESEGETVAEGLFFK
;
A
#
# COMPACT_ATOMS: atom_id res chain seq x y z
N MET A 1 -22.92 -28.55 4.91
CA MET A 1 -23.14 -27.18 5.44
C MET A 1 -22.59 -26.22 4.42
N ALA A 2 -23.36 -25.24 3.95
CA ALA A 2 -22.86 -24.23 3.05
C ALA A 2 -21.79 -23.42 3.81
N ASN A 3 -20.58 -23.37 3.25
CA ASN A 3 -19.51 -22.56 3.80
C ASN A 3 -19.88 -21.08 3.56
N ASN A 4 -20.18 -20.34 4.64
CA ASN A 4 -20.62 -18.95 4.55
C ASN A 4 -19.41 -17.97 4.44
N GLU A 5 -18.23 -18.51 4.13
CA GLU A 5 -17.00 -17.75 3.99
C GLU A 5 -16.99 -16.90 2.74
N LYS A 6 -16.44 -15.71 2.85
CA LYS A 6 -16.16 -14.79 1.74
C LYS A 6 -14.84 -14.10 2.00
N ILE A 7 -13.94 -14.18 1.05
CA ILE A 7 -12.60 -13.59 1.17
C ILE A 7 -12.54 -12.28 0.38
N MET A 8 -11.95 -11.25 0.98
CA MET A 8 -11.57 -10.01 0.29
C MET A 8 -10.09 -9.76 0.44
N VAL A 9 -9.41 -9.56 -0.69
CA VAL A 9 -7.99 -9.15 -0.75
C VAL A 9 -7.92 -7.66 -1.02
N CYS A 10 -7.24 -6.91 -0.16
CA CYS A 10 -6.98 -5.50 -0.40
C CYS A 10 -5.60 -5.33 -1.02
N VAL A 11 -5.57 -4.73 -2.20
CA VAL A 11 -4.35 -4.40 -2.94
C VAL A 11 -4.12 -2.91 -2.96
N TYR A 12 -2.85 -2.54 -2.87
CA TYR A 12 -2.38 -1.17 -2.98
C TYR A 12 -1.25 -1.12 -4.02
N TYR A 13 -0.98 0.04 -4.58
CA TYR A 13 0.02 0.21 -5.62
C TYR A 13 1.33 -0.51 -5.31
N GLY A 14 1.86 -1.18 -6.33
CA GLY A 14 3.15 -1.83 -6.29
C GLY A 14 3.12 -3.28 -6.76
N PRO A 15 4.31 -3.89 -6.93
CA PRO A 15 4.47 -5.20 -7.57
C PRO A 15 3.91 -6.38 -6.75
N HIS A 16 3.47 -6.13 -5.53
CA HIS A 16 3.04 -7.19 -4.61
C HIS A 16 1.54 -7.52 -4.66
N GLY A 17 0.73 -6.68 -5.34
CA GLY A 17 -0.72 -6.88 -5.42
C GLY A 17 -1.09 -8.21 -6.04
N GLU A 18 -0.46 -8.58 -7.15
CA GLU A 18 -0.71 -9.84 -7.84
C GLU A 18 -0.44 -11.07 -6.95
N ARG A 19 0.65 -11.06 -6.18
CA ARG A 19 0.95 -12.13 -5.22
C ARG A 19 -0.12 -12.26 -4.14
N LEU A 20 -0.63 -11.14 -3.65
CA LEU A 20 -1.72 -11.15 -2.67
C LEU A 20 -3.00 -11.74 -3.24
N ILE A 21 -3.35 -11.35 -4.48
CA ILE A 21 -4.53 -11.88 -5.19
C ILE A 21 -4.39 -13.39 -5.37
N ARG A 22 -3.24 -13.87 -5.84
CA ARG A 22 -2.97 -15.31 -5.99
C ARG A 22 -3.11 -16.05 -4.66
N ARG A 23 -2.57 -15.50 -3.58
CA ARG A 23 -2.69 -16.09 -2.24
C ARG A 23 -4.14 -16.16 -1.76
N GLY A 24 -4.90 -15.09 -1.95
CA GLY A 24 -6.34 -15.06 -1.65
C GLY A 24 -7.12 -16.05 -2.52
N GLY A 25 -6.78 -16.14 -3.81
CA GLY A 25 -7.38 -17.06 -4.76
C GLY A 25 -7.15 -18.54 -4.40
N GLU A 26 -5.95 -18.89 -3.97
CA GLU A 26 -5.64 -20.23 -3.46
C GLU A 26 -6.50 -20.58 -2.24
N LEU A 27 -6.62 -19.66 -1.28
CA LEU A 27 -7.47 -19.84 -0.09
C LEU A 27 -8.94 -19.95 -0.46
N ALA A 28 -9.42 -19.10 -1.36
CA ALA A 28 -10.82 -19.13 -1.80
C ALA A 28 -11.16 -20.47 -2.51
N LYS A 29 -10.25 -21.00 -3.31
CA LYS A 29 -10.40 -22.33 -3.92
C LYS A 29 -10.45 -23.44 -2.88
N LEU A 30 -9.57 -23.42 -1.89
CA LEU A 30 -9.56 -24.41 -0.82
C LEU A 30 -10.83 -24.38 0.02
N LEU A 31 -11.34 -23.18 0.32
CA LEU A 31 -12.55 -22.98 1.12
C LEU A 31 -13.83 -23.05 0.26
N GLN A 32 -13.72 -23.15 -1.06
CA GLN A 32 -14.85 -23.13 -2.00
C GLN A 32 -15.78 -21.93 -1.78
N CYS A 33 -15.18 -20.74 -1.63
CA CYS A 33 -15.91 -19.52 -1.32
C CYS A 33 -15.61 -18.39 -2.34
N PRO A 34 -16.50 -17.37 -2.43
CA PRO A 34 -16.28 -16.22 -3.30
C PRO A 34 -15.03 -15.42 -2.92
N LEU A 35 -14.33 -14.91 -3.94
CA LEU A 35 -13.18 -14.02 -3.81
C LEU A 35 -13.52 -12.63 -4.32
N TYR A 36 -13.20 -11.63 -3.52
CA TYR A 36 -13.27 -10.21 -3.88
C TYR A 36 -11.86 -9.62 -3.83
N VAL A 37 -11.56 -8.69 -4.72
CA VAL A 37 -10.31 -7.93 -4.69
C VAL A 37 -10.65 -6.45 -4.70
N LEU A 38 -10.23 -5.74 -3.65
CA LEU A 38 -10.46 -4.31 -3.50
C LEU A 38 -9.17 -3.53 -3.69
N SER A 39 -9.19 -2.58 -4.61
CA SER A 39 -8.16 -1.55 -4.74
C SER A 39 -8.71 -0.20 -4.26
N VAL A 40 -8.05 0.41 -3.27
CA VAL A 40 -8.37 1.77 -2.82
C VAL A 40 -7.36 2.74 -3.43
N ILE A 41 -7.84 3.56 -4.35
CA ILE A 41 -7.03 4.48 -5.15
C ILE A 41 -6.95 5.83 -4.44
N PRO A 42 -5.77 6.30 -3.98
CA PRO A 42 -5.65 7.64 -3.42
C PRO A 42 -5.85 8.67 -4.55
N VAL A 43 -6.78 9.58 -4.32
CA VAL A 43 -6.95 10.73 -5.22
C VAL A 43 -5.88 11.75 -4.86
N ARG A 44 -4.78 11.68 -5.57
CA ARG A 44 -3.81 12.75 -5.70
C ARG A 44 -3.73 13.02 -7.19
N ASP A 45 -4.27 14.17 -7.60
CA ASP A 45 -4.35 14.57 -9.00
C ASP A 45 -5.18 13.64 -9.90
N ASP A 46 -6.03 14.21 -10.74
CA ASP A 46 -7.09 13.56 -11.52
C ASP A 46 -6.63 12.56 -12.61
N VAL A 47 -5.38 12.12 -12.57
CA VAL A 47 -4.80 11.22 -13.57
C VAL A 47 -4.14 10.04 -12.88
N LEU A 48 -4.64 8.83 -13.14
CA LEU A 48 -3.90 7.61 -12.85
C LEU A 48 -2.56 7.66 -13.59
N ASP A 49 -1.46 7.49 -12.87
CA ASP A 49 -0.14 7.32 -13.45
C ASP A 49 -0.15 6.06 -14.35
N GLN A 50 0.57 6.11 -15.48
CA GLN A 50 0.68 4.97 -16.42
C GLN A 50 1.13 3.67 -15.73
N GLU A 51 1.90 3.78 -14.65
CA GLU A 51 2.32 2.64 -13.86
C GLU A 51 1.16 2.03 -13.07
N GLN A 52 0.29 2.86 -12.53
CA GLN A 52 -0.92 2.43 -11.80
C GLN A 52 -1.90 1.70 -12.72
N GLU A 53 -2.08 2.18 -13.94
CA GLU A 53 -2.92 1.52 -14.95
C GLU A 53 -2.39 0.13 -15.31
N LYS A 54 -1.07 -0.02 -15.44
CA LYS A 54 -0.43 -1.33 -15.69
C LYS A 54 -0.67 -2.32 -14.54
N PHE A 55 -0.54 -1.85 -13.29
CA PHE A 55 -0.84 -2.71 -12.14
C PHE A 55 -2.31 -3.12 -12.10
N MET A 56 -3.23 -2.20 -12.35
CA MET A 56 -4.66 -2.51 -12.36
C MET A 56 -5.01 -3.53 -13.46
N ALA A 57 -4.44 -3.40 -14.65
CA ALA A 57 -4.64 -4.36 -15.73
C ALA A 57 -4.10 -5.75 -15.37
N ALA A 58 -2.92 -5.84 -14.75
CA ALA A 58 -2.34 -7.10 -14.29
C ALA A 58 -3.19 -7.73 -13.17
N TRP A 59 -3.71 -6.93 -12.24
CA TRP A 59 -4.59 -7.43 -11.18
C TRP A 59 -5.92 -7.92 -11.73
N GLN A 60 -6.51 -7.23 -12.71
CA GLN A 60 -7.73 -7.69 -13.38
C GLN A 60 -7.52 -9.05 -14.03
N THR A 61 -6.41 -9.22 -14.76
CA THR A 61 -6.07 -10.53 -15.38
C THR A 61 -5.96 -11.62 -14.31
N THR A 62 -5.28 -11.34 -13.19
CA THR A 62 -5.17 -12.32 -12.10
C THR A 62 -6.53 -12.58 -11.44
N CYS A 63 -7.38 -11.59 -11.30
CA CYS A 63 -8.75 -11.77 -10.80
C CYS A 63 -9.55 -12.71 -11.70
N ASP A 64 -9.45 -12.55 -13.01
CA ASP A 64 -10.14 -13.38 -14.00
C ASP A 64 -9.71 -14.87 -13.91
N GLU A 65 -8.40 -15.13 -13.66
CA GLU A 65 -7.85 -16.48 -13.44
C GLU A 65 -8.49 -17.20 -12.23
N TYR A 66 -8.90 -16.44 -11.22
CA TYR A 66 -9.50 -16.98 -9.99
C TYR A 66 -11.02 -16.81 -9.92
N GLY A 67 -11.64 -16.19 -10.93
CA GLY A 67 -13.07 -15.86 -10.91
C GLY A 67 -13.42 -14.86 -9.82
N ALA A 68 -12.48 -13.95 -9.47
CA ALA A 68 -12.65 -12.96 -8.42
C ALA A 68 -13.41 -11.72 -8.91
N THR A 69 -14.20 -11.13 -8.03
CA THR A 69 -14.83 -9.83 -8.29
C THR A 69 -13.85 -8.71 -7.96
N PHE A 70 -13.41 -7.95 -8.98
CA PHE A 70 -12.54 -6.79 -8.79
C PHE A 70 -13.36 -5.53 -8.51
N ILE A 71 -12.98 -4.80 -7.47
CA ILE A 71 -13.62 -3.56 -7.02
C ILE A 71 -12.56 -2.47 -6.91
N ALA A 72 -12.73 -1.37 -7.63
CA ALA A 72 -11.90 -0.18 -7.50
C ALA A 72 -12.70 0.94 -6.82
N LYS A 73 -12.16 1.54 -5.77
CA LYS A 73 -12.74 2.69 -5.07
C LYS A 73 -11.70 3.78 -4.87
N THR A 74 -12.11 5.01 -4.95
CA THR A 74 -11.27 6.18 -4.66
C THR A 74 -11.48 6.66 -3.23
N ASN A 75 -10.44 7.18 -2.59
CA ASN A 75 -10.49 7.67 -1.21
C ASN A 75 -10.61 9.20 -1.11
N VAL A 76 -11.49 9.80 -1.90
CA VAL A 76 -11.77 11.25 -1.79
C VAL A 76 -12.21 11.57 -0.36
N ASP A 77 -11.43 12.39 0.36
CA ASP A 77 -11.70 12.86 1.72
C ASP A 77 -12.03 11.78 2.77
N ARG A 78 -11.72 10.53 2.48
CA ARG A 78 -11.97 9.38 3.37
C ARG A 78 -10.71 8.57 3.61
N LYS A 79 -10.61 7.96 4.80
CA LYS A 79 -9.52 7.04 5.10
C LYS A 79 -9.72 5.71 4.39
N ALA A 80 -8.62 5.11 3.91
CA ALA A 80 -8.67 3.80 3.26
C ALA A 80 -9.30 2.72 4.17
N ALA A 81 -9.02 2.77 5.48
CA ALA A 81 -9.59 1.84 6.45
C ALA A 81 -11.14 1.91 6.50
N ASP A 82 -11.73 3.10 6.36
CA ASP A 82 -13.19 3.27 6.35
C ASP A 82 -13.81 2.65 5.09
N ILE A 83 -13.17 2.85 3.94
CA ILE A 83 -13.62 2.29 2.65
C ILE A 83 -13.52 0.77 2.65
N ILE A 84 -12.43 0.23 3.17
CA ILE A 84 -12.22 -1.22 3.28
C ILE A 84 -13.30 -1.84 4.18
N ALA A 85 -13.50 -1.28 5.38
CA ALA A 85 -14.47 -1.79 6.33
C ALA A 85 -15.91 -1.69 5.81
N GLU A 86 -16.28 -0.59 5.15
CA GLU A 86 -17.59 -0.45 4.50
C GLU A 86 -17.78 -1.47 3.40
N THR A 87 -16.76 -1.68 2.56
CA THR A 87 -16.84 -2.65 1.47
C THR A 87 -16.96 -4.07 2.02
N ALA A 88 -16.20 -4.40 3.07
CA ALA A 88 -16.30 -5.68 3.75
C ALA A 88 -17.71 -5.95 4.28
N ARG A 89 -18.33 -4.97 4.96
CA ARG A 89 -19.71 -5.10 5.46
C ARG A 89 -20.71 -5.27 4.32
N ASN A 90 -20.63 -4.46 3.27
CA ASN A 90 -21.57 -4.49 2.15
C ASN A 90 -21.56 -5.81 1.39
N HIS A 91 -20.42 -6.47 1.33
CA HIS A 91 -20.26 -7.77 0.67
C HIS A 91 -20.33 -8.96 1.64
N HIS A 92 -20.53 -8.71 2.94
CA HIS A 92 -20.53 -9.73 3.99
C HIS A 92 -19.24 -10.55 4.00
N ILE A 93 -18.11 -9.86 3.94
CA ILE A 93 -16.79 -10.48 3.96
C ILE A 93 -16.50 -11.04 5.36
N THR A 94 -16.03 -12.27 5.42
CA THR A 94 -15.66 -12.93 6.68
C THR A 94 -14.14 -12.93 6.88
N GLN A 95 -13.36 -12.90 5.80
CA GLN A 95 -11.91 -12.91 5.86
C GLN A 95 -11.32 -11.80 4.98
N LEU A 96 -10.51 -10.95 5.58
CA LEU A 96 -9.82 -9.84 4.93
C LEU A 96 -8.33 -10.14 4.85
N ILE A 97 -7.73 -10.02 3.67
CA ILE A 97 -6.31 -10.24 3.43
C ILE A 97 -5.67 -8.93 3.03
N ILE A 98 -4.64 -8.52 3.76
CA ILE A 98 -3.82 -7.35 3.45
C ILE A 98 -2.35 -7.71 3.37
N GLY A 99 -1.57 -6.94 2.60
CA GLY A 99 -0.12 -7.07 2.56
C GLY A 99 0.54 -6.19 3.62
N GLN A 100 1.57 -6.71 4.27
CA GLN A 100 2.45 -5.89 5.09
C GLN A 100 3.32 -5.04 4.16
N SER A 101 2.99 -3.75 3.97
CA SER A 101 3.81 -2.85 3.16
C SER A 101 5.03 -2.36 3.95
N GLY A 102 6.18 -2.29 3.25
CA GLY A 102 7.42 -1.84 3.89
C GLY A 102 7.44 -0.35 4.29
N GLN A 103 6.51 0.45 3.77
CA GLN A 103 6.36 1.87 4.13
C GLN A 103 5.70 2.08 5.49
N THR A 104 4.90 1.11 5.95
CA THR A 104 4.11 1.24 7.17
C THR A 104 4.93 1.25 8.45
N ARG A 105 6.16 0.71 8.48
CA ARG A 105 6.93 0.63 9.73
C ARG A 105 7.28 2.00 10.34
N TRP A 106 7.51 3.02 9.52
CA TRP A 106 7.77 4.38 10.02
C TRP A 106 6.50 5.21 10.20
N GLN A 107 5.50 5.00 9.33
CA GLN A 107 4.19 5.65 9.46
C GLN A 107 3.38 5.08 10.63
N GLU A 108 3.52 3.79 10.93
CA GLU A 108 2.90 3.14 12.08
C GLU A 108 3.36 3.71 13.42
N ILE A 109 4.64 4.10 13.53
CA ILE A 109 5.19 4.68 14.77
C ILE A 109 4.70 6.11 15.00
N THR A 110 4.42 6.86 13.94
CA THR A 110 4.10 8.29 14.04
C THR A 110 2.62 8.65 13.92
N GLN A 111 1.79 7.78 13.28
CA GLN A 111 0.39 8.09 12.97
C GLN A 111 -0.64 7.05 13.47
N GLY A 112 -0.22 6.07 14.26
CA GLY A 112 -1.05 4.92 14.62
C GLY A 112 -1.05 3.85 13.52
N SER A 113 -1.04 2.58 13.93
CA SER A 113 -0.99 1.47 12.98
C SER A 113 -2.25 1.40 12.15
N PHE A 114 -2.13 1.42 10.82
CA PHE A 114 -3.24 1.16 9.88
C PHE A 114 -3.97 -0.14 10.21
N VAL A 115 -3.23 -1.15 10.65
CA VAL A 115 -3.78 -2.44 11.07
C VAL A 115 -4.72 -2.27 12.27
N ASN A 116 -4.29 -1.51 13.30
CA ASN A 116 -5.14 -1.24 14.47
C ASN A 116 -6.38 -0.41 14.08
N GLU A 117 -6.20 0.57 13.21
CA GLU A 117 -7.30 1.38 12.70
C GLU A 117 -8.32 0.51 11.94
N LEU A 118 -7.85 -0.43 11.14
CA LEU A 118 -8.68 -1.37 10.39
C LEU A 118 -9.40 -2.35 11.33
N LEU A 119 -8.68 -2.96 12.28
CA LEU A 119 -9.26 -3.88 13.28
C LEU A 119 -10.40 -3.23 14.07
N ASN A 120 -10.28 -1.95 14.42
CA ASN A 120 -11.35 -1.21 15.12
C ASN A 120 -12.60 -1.00 14.27
N ARG A 121 -12.56 -1.25 12.94
CA ARG A 121 -13.65 -0.96 11.99
C ARG A 121 -14.29 -2.18 11.37
N ILE A 122 -13.54 -3.29 11.24
CA ILE A 122 -14.00 -4.49 10.51
C ILE A 122 -14.88 -5.42 11.33
N GLY A 123 -15.03 -5.16 12.64
CA GLY A 123 -15.88 -5.97 13.52
C GLY A 123 -15.39 -7.40 13.65
N GLU A 124 -16.26 -8.37 13.32
CA GLU A 124 -15.97 -9.81 13.43
C GLU A 124 -15.26 -10.40 12.20
N THR A 125 -14.83 -9.56 11.24
CA THR A 125 -14.10 -10.03 10.07
C THR A 125 -12.66 -10.41 10.45
N ASP A 126 -12.23 -11.62 10.13
CA ASP A 126 -10.86 -12.07 10.37
C ASP A 126 -9.88 -11.31 9.50
N LEU A 127 -8.75 -10.87 10.07
CA LEU A 127 -7.72 -10.15 9.36
C LEU A 127 -6.45 -10.99 9.19
N HIS A 128 -6.11 -11.28 7.93
CA HIS A 128 -4.87 -11.95 7.55
C HIS A 128 -3.85 -10.93 7.04
N ILE A 129 -2.68 -10.89 7.67
CA ILE A 129 -1.56 -10.04 7.25
C ILE A 129 -0.52 -10.89 6.57
N VAL A 130 -0.36 -10.72 5.27
CA VAL A 130 0.60 -11.46 4.47
C VAL A 130 1.91 -10.68 4.41
N ALA A 131 3.00 -11.31 4.85
CA ALA A 131 4.33 -10.74 4.71
C ALA A 131 4.66 -10.59 3.21
N VAL A 132 4.86 -9.36 2.79
CA VAL A 132 5.36 -9.06 1.47
C VAL A 132 6.88 -9.02 1.60
N GLN A 133 7.58 -10.01 1.03
CA GLN A 133 9.03 -9.92 0.93
C GLN A 133 9.34 -8.61 0.21
N ARG A 134 10.10 -7.74 0.87
CA ARG A 134 10.82 -6.73 0.11
C ARG A 134 11.54 -7.53 -0.98
N MET A 135 11.18 -7.34 -2.26
CA MET A 135 12.23 -7.46 -3.22
C MET A 135 13.26 -6.46 -2.70
N ALA A 136 14.36 -6.98 -2.14
CA ALA A 136 15.58 -6.25 -2.25
C ALA A 136 15.61 -5.97 -3.76
N HIS A 137 15.17 -4.76 -4.16
CA HIS A 137 15.76 -4.20 -5.33
C HIS A 137 17.22 -4.46 -5.05
N HIS A 138 17.85 -5.30 -5.82
CA HIS A 138 19.22 -5.10 -6.18
C HIS A 138 19.20 -3.68 -6.78
N MET A 139 19.14 -2.70 -5.89
CA MET A 139 19.80 -1.46 -6.10
C MET A 139 21.22 -1.96 -6.31
N THR A 140 21.55 -2.17 -7.58
CA THR A 140 22.94 -2.33 -7.98
C THR A 140 23.67 -1.32 -7.13
N GLU A 141 24.73 -1.76 -6.42
CA GLU A 141 25.51 -1.03 -5.42
C GLU A 141 26.11 0.30 -5.95
N THR A 142 25.53 0.88 -6.97
CA THR A 142 25.87 2.14 -7.62
C THR A 142 25.25 3.38 -6.98
N HIS A 143 24.34 3.23 -6.01
CA HIS A 143 23.85 4.36 -5.24
C HIS A 143 24.66 4.45 -3.96
N GLU A 144 25.63 5.35 -3.94
CA GLU A 144 26.30 5.78 -2.71
C GLU A 144 25.21 6.13 -1.67
N ARG A 145 25.45 5.76 -0.38
CA ARG A 145 24.56 6.11 0.72
C ARG A 145 24.32 7.62 0.67
N GLY A 146 23.07 8.03 0.48
CA GLY A 146 22.71 9.44 0.52
C GLY A 146 23.20 10.07 1.82
N ARG A 147 23.87 11.21 1.73
CA ARG A 147 24.30 11.99 2.88
C ARG A 147 23.25 13.03 3.19
N ARG A 148 22.89 13.14 4.49
CA ARG A 148 22.03 14.23 4.92
C ARG A 148 22.77 15.55 4.69
N VAL A 149 22.14 16.47 3.99
CA VAL A 149 22.68 17.79 3.71
C VAL A 149 21.65 18.85 4.04
N THR A 150 22.15 20.00 4.46
CA THR A 150 21.35 21.19 4.69
C THR A 150 21.67 22.19 3.58
N VAL A 151 20.66 22.75 2.95
CA VAL A 151 20.80 23.84 1.98
C VAL A 151 20.78 25.15 2.75
N ILE A 152 21.89 25.87 2.71
CA ILE A 152 22.07 27.14 3.38
C ILE A 152 22.11 28.25 2.36
N ARG A 153 21.34 29.29 2.59
CA ARG A 153 21.40 30.54 1.80
C ARG A 153 22.46 31.46 2.35
N ASN A 154 23.36 31.89 1.46
CA ASN A 154 24.36 32.87 1.78
C ASN A 154 24.33 34.03 0.74
N GLY A 155 23.50 35.02 0.99
CA GLY A 155 23.21 36.09 0.04
C GLY A 155 22.41 35.55 -1.18
N GLU A 156 22.97 35.70 -2.38
CA GLU A 156 22.35 35.20 -3.65
C GLU A 156 22.74 33.77 -4.00
N HIS A 157 23.60 33.13 -3.19
CA HIS A 157 24.10 31.77 -3.44
C HIS A 157 23.54 30.74 -2.46
N TYR A 158 23.42 29.50 -2.90
CA TYR A 158 23.03 28.36 -2.08
C TYR A 158 24.23 27.42 -1.94
N ARG A 159 24.46 26.93 -0.72
CA ARG A 159 25.53 25.99 -0.38
C ARG A 159 24.94 24.75 0.29
N LEU A 160 25.47 23.57 -0.09
CA LEU A 160 25.19 22.34 0.62
C LEU A 160 26.18 22.18 1.78
N SER A 161 25.66 21.93 2.98
CA SER A 161 26.44 21.67 4.20
C SER A 161 26.10 20.30 4.77
N ASN A 162 27.11 19.60 5.31
CA ASN A 162 26.97 18.30 5.97
C ASN A 162 26.94 18.42 7.50
N GLY A 163 26.80 19.63 8.05
CA GLY A 163 26.81 19.89 9.49
C GLY A 163 26.34 21.31 9.80
N GLU A 164 26.43 21.69 11.07
CA GLU A 164 26.09 23.05 11.52
C GLU A 164 27.00 24.05 10.79
N SER A 165 26.42 25.01 10.14
CA SER A 165 27.12 26.11 9.48
C SER A 165 26.31 27.40 9.61
N GLU A 166 27.00 28.52 9.70
CA GLU A 166 26.38 29.85 9.77
C GLU A 166 25.68 30.18 8.45
N GLY A 167 24.38 30.54 8.55
CA GLY A 167 23.52 30.91 7.41
C GLY A 167 22.07 30.52 7.63
N GLU A 168 21.19 31.06 6.81
CA GLU A 168 19.77 30.72 6.83
C GLU A 168 19.53 29.34 6.19
N THR A 169 19.03 28.39 6.99
CA THR A 169 18.64 27.06 6.48
C THR A 169 17.36 27.18 5.65
N VAL A 170 17.44 26.82 4.39
CA VAL A 170 16.32 26.90 3.42
C VAL A 170 15.63 25.54 3.25
N ALA A 171 16.40 24.45 3.28
CA ALA A 171 15.88 23.10 3.15
C ALA A 171 16.84 22.05 3.72
N GLU A 172 16.29 20.91 4.11
CA GLU A 172 17.07 19.72 4.47
C GLU A 172 16.67 18.53 3.57
N GLY A 173 17.65 17.71 3.22
CA GLY A 173 17.40 16.58 2.34
C GLY A 173 18.51 15.55 2.34
N LEU A 174 18.35 14.54 1.47
CA LEU A 174 19.38 13.55 1.21
C LEU A 174 19.99 13.83 -0.17
N PHE A 175 21.31 13.96 -0.21
CA PHE A 175 22.08 14.14 -1.43
C PHE A 175 22.67 12.78 -1.86
N PHE A 176 22.42 12.41 -3.10
CA PHE A 176 23.01 11.24 -3.76
C PHE A 176 23.96 11.73 -4.85
N LYS A 177 25.15 11.16 -4.92
CA LYS A 177 26.16 11.54 -5.88
C LYS A 177 26.05 10.69 -7.15
#